data_34411d0845a3b3656ef526caebeb3d35
#
_entry.id   34411d0845a3b3656ef526caebeb3d35
#
_cell.length_a   1.000
_cell.length_b   1.000
_cell.length_c   1.000
_cell.angle_alpha   90.00
_cell.angle_beta   90.00
_cell.angle_gamma   90.00
#
_symmetry.space_group_name_H-M   'P 1'
#
loop_
_entity.id
_entity.type
_entity.pdbx_description
1 polymer ?
#
loop_
_entity_poly.entity_id
_entity_poly.type
_entity_poly.pdbx_seq_one_letter_code
_entity_poly.pdbx_strand_id
1 'polypeptide(L)' 'MQRYITVKNPACYDLDPYIGKYAEYTSIDEPDKPFAYAGHIERDSRGEAMVHDSGEDWVYAYTGVINEIKIYM' A
#
# COMPACT_ATOMS: atom_id res chain seq x y z
N MET A 1 -5.06 20.89 3.93
CA MET A 1 -4.16 20.19 3.00
C MET A 1 -3.80 18.83 3.57
N GLN A 2 -3.98 17.77 2.81
CA GLN A 2 -3.67 16.43 3.23
C GLN A 2 -2.18 16.16 3.03
N ARG A 3 -1.55 15.58 4.06
CA ARG A 3 -0.13 15.22 3.98
C ARG A 3 0.03 13.77 3.59
N TYR A 4 1.09 13.48 2.87
CA TYR A 4 1.43 12.11 2.52
C TYR A 4 2.95 11.98 2.36
N ILE A 5 3.41 10.75 2.39
CA ILE A 5 4.79 10.40 2.03
C ILE A 5 4.75 9.39 0.90
N THR A 6 5.83 9.27 0.15
CA THR A 6 5.96 8.24 -0.87
C THR A 6 7.18 7.37 -0.59
N VAL A 7 7.04 6.06 -0.85
CA VAL A 7 8.12 5.10 -0.69
C VAL A 7 8.20 4.27 -1.98
N LYS A 8 9.37 4.22 -2.59
CA LYS A 8 9.59 3.39 -3.78
C LYS A 8 10.07 2.01 -3.35
N ASN A 9 9.54 0.98 -4.00
CA ASN A 9 9.92 -0.42 -3.76
C ASN A 9 9.92 -0.75 -2.26
N PRO A 10 8.79 -0.55 -1.57
CA PRO A 10 8.76 -0.72 -0.12
C PRO A 10 9.03 -2.17 0.29
N ALA A 11 9.72 -2.33 1.41
CA ALA A 11 9.75 -3.59 2.14
C ALA A 11 8.62 -3.57 3.18
N CYS A 12 8.23 -4.74 3.70
CA CYS A 12 7.11 -4.77 4.65
C CYS A 12 7.38 -3.94 5.90
N TYR A 13 8.63 -3.90 6.37
CA TYR A 13 8.97 -3.08 7.55
C TYR A 13 8.83 -1.58 7.28
N ASP A 14 8.87 -1.14 6.02
CA ASP A 14 8.65 0.26 5.69
C ASP A 14 7.21 0.69 5.94
N LEU A 15 6.27 -0.26 5.92
CA LEU A 15 4.86 0.01 6.14
C LEU A 15 4.46 -0.12 7.61
N ASP A 16 5.28 -0.76 8.45
CA ASP A 16 4.94 -1.03 9.84
C ASP A 16 4.53 0.22 10.63
N PRO A 17 5.21 1.38 10.48
CA PRO A 17 4.82 2.57 11.24
C PRO A 17 3.47 3.15 10.82
N TYR A 18 2.91 2.68 9.70
CA TYR A 18 1.74 3.30 9.10
C TYR A 18 0.51 2.40 9.09
N ILE A 19 0.51 1.36 9.91
CA ILE A 19 -0.65 0.47 10.04
C ILE A 19 -1.89 1.30 10.37
N GLY A 20 -2.97 1.05 9.62
CA GLY A 20 -4.23 1.78 9.75
C GLY A 20 -4.35 3.01 8.86
N LYS A 21 -3.27 3.43 8.21
CA LYS A 21 -3.31 4.60 7.33
C LYS A 21 -3.82 4.23 5.95
N TYR A 22 -4.53 5.16 5.32
CA TYR A 22 -4.96 5.04 3.93
C TYR A 22 -3.76 5.24 3.01
N ALA A 23 -3.68 4.45 1.95
CA ALA A 23 -2.58 4.51 1.01
C ALA A 23 -3.07 4.25 -0.41
N GLU A 24 -2.33 4.80 -1.37
CA GLU A 24 -2.51 4.52 -2.79
C GLU A 24 -1.20 3.96 -3.32
N TYR A 25 -1.27 3.01 -4.25
CA TYR A 25 -0.03 2.44 -4.76
C TYR A 25 -0.09 2.19 -6.27
N THR A 26 1.10 2.11 -6.85
CA THR A 26 1.31 1.73 -8.24
C THR A 26 1.74 0.27 -8.26
N SER A 27 1.04 -0.56 -9.02
CA SER A 27 1.39 -1.96 -9.18
C SER A 27 2.64 -2.11 -10.06
N ILE A 28 3.50 -3.07 -9.74
CA ILE A 28 4.67 -3.38 -10.58
C ILE A 28 4.24 -3.86 -11.98
N ASP A 29 3.05 -4.42 -12.09
CA ASP A 29 2.53 -4.92 -13.37
C ASP A 29 1.90 -3.82 -14.23
N GLU A 30 1.62 -2.66 -13.63
CA GLU A 30 0.97 -1.55 -14.31
C GLU A 30 1.68 -0.23 -13.99
N PRO A 31 2.97 -0.11 -14.35
CA PRO A 31 3.73 1.10 -14.00
C PRO A 31 3.25 2.36 -14.71
N ASP A 32 2.46 2.20 -15.78
CA ASP A 32 1.86 3.31 -16.52
C ASP A 32 0.56 3.81 -15.87
N LYS A 33 0.12 3.21 -14.79
CA LYS A 33 -1.07 3.62 -14.04
C LYS A 33 -0.68 4.04 -12.63
N PRO A 34 -0.09 5.22 -12.46
CA PRO A 34 0.43 5.64 -11.15
C PRO A 34 -0.70 5.78 -10.13
N PHE A 35 -0.47 5.17 -8.97
CA PHE A 35 -1.36 5.23 -7.81
C PHE A 35 -2.80 4.82 -8.13
N ALA A 36 -2.95 3.82 -9.00
CA ALA A 36 -4.26 3.39 -9.48
C ALA A 36 -5.04 2.56 -8.46
N TYR A 37 -4.38 2.03 -7.46
CA TYR A 37 -4.97 1.15 -6.45
C TYR A 37 -4.87 1.80 -5.08
N ALA A 38 -5.85 1.52 -4.22
CA ALA A 38 -5.92 2.16 -2.91
C ALA A 38 -6.46 1.19 -1.86
N GLY A 39 -6.15 1.47 -0.61
CA GLY A 39 -6.64 0.70 0.51
C GLY A 39 -6.04 1.20 1.80
N HIS A 40 -6.15 0.38 2.85
CA HIS A 40 -5.55 0.69 4.15
C HIS A 40 -4.41 -0.27 4.42
N ILE A 41 -3.38 0.22 5.09
CA ILE A 41 -2.24 -0.60 5.49
C ILE A 41 -2.67 -1.41 6.70
N GLU A 42 -2.55 -2.74 6.61
CA GLU A 42 -2.95 -3.68 7.65
C GLU A 42 -1.89 -4.76 7.79
N ARG A 43 -1.97 -5.55 8.86
CA ARG A 43 -1.16 -6.74 9.02
C ARG A 43 -1.99 -7.98 8.71
N ASP A 44 -1.38 -8.95 8.06
CA ASP A 44 -2.02 -10.24 7.87
C ASP A 44 -1.91 -11.09 9.15
N SER A 45 -2.40 -12.33 9.09
CA SER A 45 -2.39 -13.23 10.25
C SER A 45 -0.96 -13.59 10.71
N ARG A 46 0.03 -13.40 9.86
CA ARG A 46 1.45 -13.64 10.17
C ARG A 46 2.15 -12.38 10.68
N GLY A 47 1.45 -11.26 10.70
CA GLY A 47 2.01 -9.98 11.10
C GLY A 47 2.69 -9.20 9.99
N GLU A 48 2.60 -9.66 8.75
CA GLU A 48 3.21 -8.99 7.61
C GLU A 48 2.32 -7.84 7.13
N ALA A 49 2.92 -6.67 6.95
CA ALA A 49 2.19 -5.49 6.51
C ALA A 49 1.86 -5.59 5.01
N MET A 50 0.66 -5.15 4.66
CA MET A 50 0.18 -5.13 3.27
C MET A 50 -0.88 -4.05 3.13
N VAL A 51 -1.27 -3.76 1.89
CA VAL A 51 -2.38 -2.84 1.62
C VAL A 51 -3.63 -3.67 1.35
N HIS A 52 -4.66 -3.43 2.14
CA HIS A 52 -5.94 -4.13 2.00
C HIS A 52 -6.97 -3.19 1.38
N ASP A 53 -7.38 -3.51 0.17
CA ASP A 53 -8.51 -2.86 -0.48
C ASP A 53 -9.76 -3.66 -0.13
N SER A 54 -10.57 -3.14 0.77
CA SER A 54 -11.79 -3.79 1.23
C SER A 54 -12.98 -3.50 0.32
N GLY A 55 -12.73 -3.01 -0.89
CA GLY A 55 -13.76 -2.81 -1.88
C GLY A 55 -14.26 -4.13 -2.46
N GLU A 56 -14.75 -4.05 -3.70
CA GLU A 56 -15.48 -5.15 -4.32
C GLU A 56 -14.67 -6.44 -4.42
N ASP A 57 -13.36 -6.33 -4.66
CA ASP A 57 -12.51 -7.49 -4.94
C ASP A 57 -11.74 -8.03 -3.72
N TRP A 58 -11.77 -7.32 -2.60
CA TRP A 58 -11.04 -7.73 -1.39
C TRP A 58 -9.57 -8.06 -1.67
N VAL A 59 -8.88 -7.15 -2.32
CA VAL A 59 -7.50 -7.37 -2.74
C VAL A 59 -6.52 -7.12 -1.58
N TYR A 60 -5.55 -8.02 -1.43
CA TYR A 60 -4.43 -7.86 -0.48
C TYR A 60 -3.16 -7.69 -1.29
N ALA A 61 -2.56 -6.50 -1.20
CA ALA A 61 -1.34 -6.19 -1.95
C ALA A 61 -0.14 -6.19 -1.00
N TYR A 62 0.69 -7.21 -1.12
CA TYR A 62 1.95 -7.27 -0.39
C TYR A 62 3.00 -6.43 -1.11
N THR A 63 4.06 -6.06 -0.38
CA THR A 63 5.06 -5.13 -0.90
C THR A 63 5.74 -5.61 -2.18
N GLY A 64 5.76 -6.93 -2.40
CA GLY A 64 6.34 -7.49 -3.62
C GLY A 64 5.64 -7.08 -4.91
N VAL A 65 4.38 -6.63 -4.83
CA VAL A 65 3.63 -6.17 -6.01
C VAL A 65 3.50 -4.65 -6.06
N ILE A 66 4.10 -3.95 -5.11
CA ILE A 66 4.00 -2.50 -5.01
C ILE A 66 5.29 -1.87 -5.55
N ASN A 67 5.15 -1.08 -6.60
CA ASN A 67 6.26 -0.32 -7.17
C ASN A 67 6.53 0.95 -6.37
N GLU A 68 5.47 1.69 -6.07
CA GLU A 68 5.57 2.92 -5.27
C GLU A 68 4.28 3.08 -4.49
N ILE A 69 4.38 3.51 -3.25
CA ILE A 69 3.22 3.70 -2.40
C ILE A 69 3.19 5.13 -1.87
N LYS A 70 2.00 5.71 -1.85
CA LYS A 70 1.71 7.01 -1.27
C LYS A 70 0.87 6.78 -0.03
N ILE A 71 1.41 7.15 1.14
CA ILE A 71 0.77 6.90 2.42
C ILE A 71 0.28 8.22 2.99
N TYR A 72 -1.01 8.33 3.26
CA TYR A 72 -1.62 9.55 3.78
C TYR A 72 -1.53 9.58 5.29
N MET A 73 -1.07 10.72 5.79
CA MET A 73 -0.77 10.90 7.22
C MET A 73 -1.94 11.46 8.03
#